data_4b1d3b0a17be56a565387a6c22f1e058
#
_entry.id   4b1d3b0a17be56a565387a6c22f1e058
#
_cell.length_a   1.000
_cell.length_b   1.000
_cell.length_c   1.000
_cell.angle_alpha   90.00
_cell.angle_beta   90.00
_cell.angle_gamma   90.00
#
_symmetry.space_group_name_H-M   'P 1'
#
loop_
_entity.id
_entity.type
_entity.pdbx_description
1 polymer ?
#
loop_
_entity_poly.entity_id
_entity_poly.type
_entity_poly.pdbx_seq_one_letter_code
_entity_poly.pdbx_strand_id
1 'polypeptide(L)'
;MKRTIISIAIAILAWGNAWGCTNLIVTRGASSDGSNMVTYAADSHTRYGFLNHLPAAKYPAGALRAIYEYGPERYLGQIPEAARTFNVVGNINEHQLIIGESTWGGLTDHIDPKGILDYGSLMYIALQRCTTAREAITLIAKLADEYGYASSGESISIADKQEAWILEIIAKRPEYNEKGENLNKGVVWVAARIPDGYISAHANAARITTIALNDPENYMYAEDLFEYVRRAGLYDGVPEEFSFADTFCPLDFSLLRGCEARVWAFFNKFGAEDMGRYLDFVRGDNPANRMPLYVKPARKLSLKDVADMMRDHYEGTEFDMTQDPGAGGHSLPYRWRPMGFEVDGEKYSQERAIATQQTGFWFVAQSRGWLPDPVGGVIWFGVDDAATSPLTPVYCCATEVSDHYAFGQGNMVQYSPISMFWLVNRVAQFCYLRYNQVGTEVRSVVDAHEMEMMERVAAADAMATAMSPRKAVKYLTRFSVEAADELFYKWKSLDEYLLVKYIDGNTKQQNPDGSFKTNGYNDFVPAKPMFPGYDKQFLDAIGRSEWGKRLKER
;
A
#
# COMPACT_ATOMS: atom_id res chain seq x y z
N MET A 1 -60.39 -1.85 11.64
CA MET A 1 -59.29 -2.70 11.21
C MET A 1 -58.07 -1.80 10.96
N LYS A 2 -57.20 -1.68 11.94
CA LYS A 2 -55.92 -0.91 11.83
C LYS A 2 -54.87 -1.86 11.26
N ARG A 3 -54.34 -1.57 10.06
CA ARG A 3 -53.19 -2.27 9.49
C ARG A 3 -51.92 -1.70 10.11
N THR A 4 -51.28 -2.48 10.95
CA THR A 4 -49.94 -2.20 11.46
C THR A 4 -48.95 -2.56 10.35
N ILE A 5 -48.30 -1.54 9.78
CA ILE A 5 -47.18 -1.71 8.85
C ILE A 5 -45.97 -1.96 9.71
N ILE A 6 -45.49 -3.20 9.74
CA ILE A 6 -44.17 -3.53 10.33
C ILE A 6 -43.14 -3.17 9.28
N SER A 7 -42.47 -2.04 9.49
CA SER A 7 -41.24 -1.68 8.76
C SER A 7 -40.12 -2.58 9.24
N ILE A 8 -39.79 -3.61 8.45
CA ILE A 8 -38.55 -4.36 8.63
C ILE A 8 -37.42 -3.45 8.13
N ALA A 9 -36.73 -2.82 9.05
CA ALA A 9 -35.44 -2.19 8.76
C ALA A 9 -34.45 -3.32 8.47
N ILE A 10 -34.21 -3.59 7.20
CA ILE A 10 -33.06 -4.39 6.76
C ILE A 10 -31.86 -3.51 7.03
N ALA A 11 -31.18 -3.75 8.15
CA ALA A 11 -29.83 -3.26 8.36
C ALA A 11 -28.94 -3.97 7.32
N ILE A 12 -28.79 -3.36 6.16
CA ILE A 12 -27.71 -3.69 5.24
C ILE A 12 -26.46 -3.27 6.01
N LEU A 13 -25.82 -4.24 6.67
CA LEU A 13 -24.43 -4.13 7.07
C LEU A 13 -23.64 -3.93 5.78
N ALA A 14 -23.50 -2.68 5.38
CA ALA A 14 -22.49 -2.26 4.44
C ALA A 14 -21.13 -2.50 5.13
N TRP A 15 -20.64 -3.73 5.06
CA TRP A 15 -19.22 -3.99 5.14
C TRP A 15 -18.65 -3.29 3.91
N GLY A 16 -18.33 -1.99 4.10
CA GLY A 16 -17.70 -1.20 3.06
C GLY A 16 -16.54 -2.02 2.52
N ASN A 17 -16.37 -2.02 1.22
CA ASN A 17 -15.18 -2.52 0.56
C ASN A 17 -14.00 -1.76 1.17
N ALA A 18 -13.46 -2.24 2.29
CA ALA A 18 -12.29 -1.68 2.93
C ALA A 18 -11.14 -1.91 1.94
N TRP A 19 -10.84 -0.89 1.18
CA TRP A 19 -9.64 -0.78 0.38
C TRP A 19 -8.49 -0.88 1.37
N GLY A 20 -7.65 -1.89 1.22
CA GLY A 20 -6.77 -2.29 2.31
C GLY A 20 -5.35 -1.80 2.12
N CYS A 21 -5.13 -0.50 1.95
CA CYS A 21 -3.81 0.11 1.73
C CYS A 21 -2.92 0.07 2.97
N THR A 22 -1.59 0.04 2.78
CA THR A 22 -0.59 0.12 3.86
C THR A 22 0.54 1.04 3.44
N ASN A 23 0.92 1.95 4.33
CA ASN A 23 2.03 2.88 4.14
C ASN A 23 2.99 2.79 5.32
N LEU A 24 4.29 2.68 5.01
CA LEU A 24 5.39 2.78 5.97
C LEU A 24 6.19 4.04 5.65
N ILE A 25 6.68 4.71 6.69
CA ILE A 25 7.52 5.90 6.59
C ILE A 25 8.80 5.65 7.36
N VAL A 26 9.94 5.88 6.71
CA VAL A 26 11.26 5.85 7.34
C VAL A 26 11.94 7.19 7.03
N THR A 27 12.19 7.98 8.08
CA THR A 27 12.84 9.29 7.91
C THR A 27 14.35 9.16 7.69
N ARG A 28 14.99 10.20 7.20
CA ARG A 28 16.43 10.22 6.85
C ARG A 28 17.32 9.68 7.97
N GLY A 29 17.10 10.14 9.20
CA GLY A 29 17.89 9.72 10.35
C GLY A 29 17.67 8.25 10.74
N ALA A 30 16.52 7.66 10.37
CA ALA A 30 16.17 6.26 10.58
C ALA A 30 16.58 5.35 9.41
N SER A 31 16.91 5.91 8.25
CA SER A 31 17.34 5.20 7.06
C SER A 31 18.85 4.94 7.06
N SER A 32 19.28 3.80 6.53
CA SER A 32 20.70 3.41 6.48
C SER A 32 21.50 4.24 5.47
N ASP A 33 20.86 4.73 4.42
CA ASP A 33 21.46 5.55 3.37
C ASP A 33 21.16 7.05 3.53
N GLY A 34 20.31 7.43 4.50
CA GLY A 34 19.95 8.82 4.75
C GLY A 34 18.80 9.34 3.86
N SER A 35 18.10 8.49 3.11
CA SER A 35 16.90 8.86 2.35
C SER A 35 15.67 8.93 3.24
N ASN A 36 14.67 9.74 2.86
CA ASN A 36 13.30 9.50 3.28
C ASN A 36 12.73 8.38 2.43
N MET A 37 12.13 7.38 3.06
CA MET A 37 11.44 6.29 2.36
C MET A 37 9.96 6.30 2.72
N VAL A 38 9.11 6.17 1.70
CA VAL A 38 7.66 5.99 1.83
C VAL A 38 7.25 4.78 1.01
N THR A 39 6.40 3.92 1.58
CA THR A 39 5.79 2.82 0.85
C THR A 39 4.31 3.09 0.62
N TYR A 40 3.75 2.37 -0.34
CA TYR A 40 2.32 2.27 -0.53
C TYR A 40 1.99 0.93 -1.18
N ALA A 41 0.99 0.22 -0.64
CA ALA A 41 0.35 -0.90 -1.30
C ALA A 41 -1.10 -0.51 -1.58
N ALA A 42 -1.49 -0.51 -2.86
CA ALA A 42 -2.85 -0.19 -3.32
C ALA A 42 -3.67 -1.47 -3.36
N ASP A 43 -4.32 -1.82 -2.25
CA ASP A 43 -4.97 -3.11 -2.07
C ASP A 43 -6.46 -3.04 -2.40
N SER A 44 -6.82 -3.53 -3.57
CA SER A 44 -8.22 -3.61 -4.02
C SER A 44 -8.38 -4.69 -5.08
N HIS A 45 -9.41 -5.54 -4.95
CA HIS A 45 -9.74 -6.56 -5.97
C HIS A 45 -10.13 -5.99 -7.35
N THR A 46 -10.34 -4.69 -7.45
CA THR A 46 -10.66 -4.00 -8.70
C THR A 46 -9.51 -3.16 -9.24
N ARG A 47 -8.37 -3.12 -8.53
CA ARG A 47 -7.21 -2.31 -8.93
C ARG A 47 -6.27 -3.10 -9.84
N TYR A 48 -6.14 -2.67 -11.07
CA TYR A 48 -5.11 -3.14 -11.99
C TYR A 48 -3.78 -2.42 -11.70
N GLY A 49 -2.70 -3.18 -11.61
CA GLY A 49 -1.37 -2.63 -11.37
C GLY A 49 -0.71 -2.13 -12.65
N PHE A 50 -0.43 -0.85 -12.72
CA PHE A 50 0.39 -0.21 -13.75
C PHE A 50 1.18 0.94 -13.15
N LEU A 51 2.29 1.31 -13.77
CA LEU A 51 3.09 2.45 -13.36
C LEU A 51 2.55 3.70 -14.03
N ASN A 52 1.91 4.57 -13.27
CA ASN A 52 1.39 5.83 -13.78
C ASN A 52 2.54 6.75 -14.22
N HIS A 53 2.45 7.35 -15.40
CA HIS A 53 3.41 8.33 -15.88
C HIS A 53 2.67 9.56 -16.40
N LEU A 54 2.93 10.70 -15.77
CA LEU A 54 2.37 12.00 -16.13
C LEU A 54 3.53 12.92 -16.56
N PRO A 55 3.78 13.08 -17.86
CA PRO A 55 4.88 13.91 -18.35
C PRO A 55 4.75 15.37 -17.95
N ALA A 56 5.87 16.04 -17.70
CA ALA A 56 5.90 17.49 -17.52
C ALA A 56 5.28 18.20 -18.74
N ALA A 57 4.41 19.16 -18.50
CA ALA A 57 3.68 19.84 -19.56
C ALA A 57 3.54 21.35 -19.30
N LYS A 58 3.21 22.10 -20.37
CA LYS A 58 2.83 23.52 -20.32
C LYS A 58 1.43 23.67 -20.91
N TYR A 59 0.61 24.47 -20.27
CA TYR A 59 -0.77 24.68 -20.66
C TYR A 59 -1.04 26.16 -20.96
N PRO A 60 -1.93 26.48 -21.90
CA PRO A 60 -2.34 27.83 -22.16
C PRO A 60 -3.15 28.43 -21.02
N ALA A 61 -3.21 29.75 -20.91
CA ALA A 61 -4.06 30.41 -19.91
C ALA A 61 -5.53 30.01 -20.11
N GLY A 62 -6.21 29.69 -19.00
CA GLY A 62 -7.60 29.25 -19.00
C GLY A 62 -7.80 27.75 -19.34
N ALA A 63 -6.73 26.97 -19.46
CA ALA A 63 -6.84 25.52 -19.60
C ALA A 63 -7.56 24.91 -18.39
N LEU A 64 -8.39 23.90 -18.65
CA LEU A 64 -9.12 23.15 -17.63
C LEU A 64 -8.60 21.70 -17.57
N ARG A 65 -8.51 21.18 -16.36
CA ARG A 65 -8.22 19.78 -16.08
C ARG A 65 -9.50 19.05 -15.76
N ALA A 66 -9.83 18.02 -16.54
CA ALA A 66 -10.89 17.10 -16.22
C ALA A 66 -10.48 16.22 -15.01
N ILE A 67 -11.40 16.03 -14.09
CA ILE A 67 -11.21 15.22 -12.89
C ILE A 67 -12.04 13.97 -13.02
N TYR A 68 -11.38 12.83 -12.82
CA TYR A 68 -11.98 11.51 -12.79
C TYR A 68 -11.69 10.86 -11.44
N GLU A 69 -12.69 10.18 -10.89
CA GLU A 69 -12.56 9.44 -9.63
C GLU A 69 -11.49 8.35 -9.76
N TYR A 70 -10.56 8.33 -8.84
CA TYR A 70 -9.43 7.41 -8.86
C TYR A 70 -9.89 5.97 -8.59
N GLY A 71 -9.79 5.11 -9.58
CA GLY A 71 -10.24 3.73 -9.55
C GLY A 71 -11.48 3.50 -10.39
N PRO A 72 -12.66 4.03 -10.04
CA PRO A 72 -13.87 3.91 -10.86
C PRO A 72 -13.80 4.65 -12.20
N GLU A 73 -12.91 5.64 -12.34
CA GLU A 73 -12.74 6.49 -13.54
C GLU A 73 -14.03 7.24 -13.92
N ARG A 74 -14.90 7.49 -12.94
CA ARG A 74 -16.11 8.29 -13.13
C ARG A 74 -15.73 9.78 -13.21
N TYR A 75 -16.25 10.49 -14.23
CA TYR A 75 -16.05 11.94 -14.35
C TYR A 75 -16.72 12.69 -13.20
N LEU A 76 -15.96 13.54 -12.50
CA LEU A 76 -16.42 14.33 -11.36
C LEU A 76 -16.61 15.81 -11.67
N GLY A 77 -15.79 16.39 -12.55
CA GLY A 77 -15.83 17.80 -12.88
C GLY A 77 -14.55 18.32 -13.54
N GLN A 78 -14.34 19.63 -13.45
CA GLN A 78 -13.15 20.29 -13.99
C GLN A 78 -12.65 21.35 -13.02
N ILE A 79 -11.33 21.54 -12.99
CA ILE A 79 -10.66 22.64 -12.27
C ILE A 79 -9.70 23.36 -13.19
N PRO A 80 -9.26 24.60 -12.89
CA PRO A 80 -8.20 25.27 -13.63
C PRO A 80 -6.90 24.45 -13.62
N GLU A 81 -6.30 24.30 -14.80
CA GLU A 81 -4.99 23.65 -14.90
C GLU A 81 -3.87 24.64 -14.60
N ALA A 82 -2.79 24.16 -13.99
CA ALA A 82 -1.58 24.94 -13.78
C ALA A 82 -0.90 25.26 -15.12
N ALA A 83 -0.32 26.46 -15.26
CA ALA A 83 0.41 26.85 -16.47
C ALA A 83 1.57 25.88 -16.81
N ARG A 84 2.09 25.19 -15.81
CA ARG A 84 3.15 24.17 -15.93
C ARG A 84 2.92 23.09 -14.90
N THR A 85 3.13 21.83 -15.31
CA THR A 85 3.13 20.65 -14.43
C THR A 85 4.48 19.97 -14.47
N PHE A 86 4.83 19.27 -13.36
CA PHE A 86 6.04 18.47 -13.23
C PHE A 86 5.85 17.07 -13.80
N ASN A 87 6.97 16.41 -14.13
CA ASN A 87 6.99 14.99 -14.45
C ASN A 87 6.74 14.17 -13.20
N VAL A 88 5.85 13.17 -13.31
CA VAL A 88 5.50 12.25 -12.24
C VAL A 88 5.63 10.83 -12.74
N VAL A 89 6.32 9.97 -11.99
CA VAL A 89 6.46 8.54 -12.26
C VAL A 89 5.92 7.78 -11.04
N GLY A 90 4.86 7.02 -11.21
CA GLY A 90 4.15 6.42 -10.08
C GLY A 90 3.72 7.49 -9.10
N ASN A 91 4.22 7.40 -7.88
CA ASN A 91 3.88 8.28 -6.77
C ASN A 91 5.03 9.21 -6.34
N ILE A 92 5.99 9.49 -7.25
CA ILE A 92 7.10 10.41 -7.03
C ILE A 92 7.25 11.37 -8.20
N ASN A 93 7.58 12.64 -7.95
CA ASN A 93 7.82 13.62 -9.01
C ASN A 93 9.30 13.91 -9.23
N GLU A 94 9.63 14.66 -10.29
CA GLU A 94 11.00 15.02 -10.69
C GLU A 94 11.78 15.84 -9.65
N HIS A 95 11.12 16.34 -8.59
CA HIS A 95 11.71 17.03 -7.45
C HIS A 95 11.85 16.15 -6.20
N GLN A 96 11.63 14.84 -6.33
CA GLN A 96 11.70 13.84 -5.27
C GLN A 96 10.58 13.96 -4.21
N LEU A 97 9.47 14.65 -4.50
CA LEU A 97 8.28 14.63 -3.68
C LEU A 97 7.57 13.29 -3.85
N ILE A 98 7.29 12.60 -2.75
CA ILE A 98 6.63 11.29 -2.69
C ILE A 98 5.28 11.45 -1.99
N ILE A 99 4.22 10.84 -2.53
CA ILE A 99 2.90 10.80 -1.90
C ILE A 99 2.33 9.38 -1.98
N GLY A 100 1.95 8.82 -0.82
CA GLY A 100 1.21 7.56 -0.70
C GLY A 100 -0.04 7.77 0.18
N GLU A 101 -0.98 6.82 0.20
CA GLU A 101 -2.22 7.00 0.95
C GLU A 101 -2.74 5.71 1.59
N SER A 102 -3.68 5.85 2.52
CA SER A 102 -4.59 4.79 2.93
C SER A 102 -5.94 5.35 3.34
N THR A 103 -7.00 4.86 2.68
CA THR A 103 -8.37 5.23 2.97
C THR A 103 -8.84 4.61 4.30
N TRP A 104 -9.48 5.41 5.16
CA TRP A 104 -10.21 4.93 6.33
C TRP A 104 -11.69 5.33 6.23
N GLY A 105 -12.58 4.55 6.84
CA GLY A 105 -14.02 4.78 6.71
C GLY A 105 -14.46 6.13 7.28
N GLY A 106 -14.14 6.38 8.54
CA GLY A 106 -14.53 7.57 9.25
C GLY A 106 -16.04 7.72 9.42
N LEU A 107 -16.48 8.94 9.64
CA LEU A 107 -17.89 9.28 9.77
C LEU A 107 -18.57 9.25 8.40
N THR A 108 -19.54 8.36 8.21
CA THR A 108 -20.19 8.11 6.92
C THR A 108 -20.98 9.29 6.37
N ASP A 109 -21.40 10.22 7.23
CA ASP A 109 -22.09 11.46 6.85
C ASP A 109 -21.12 12.61 6.48
N HIS A 110 -19.79 12.35 6.49
CA HIS A 110 -18.73 13.26 6.11
C HIS A 110 -18.15 12.92 4.72
N ILE A 111 -18.99 12.52 3.79
CA ILE A 111 -18.64 12.35 2.38
C ILE A 111 -19.47 13.35 1.57
N ASP A 112 -18.82 14.18 0.75
CA ASP A 112 -19.53 15.11 -0.15
C ASP A 112 -19.68 14.45 -1.54
N PRO A 113 -20.81 13.83 -1.86
CA PRO A 113 -21.02 13.17 -3.14
C PRO A 113 -21.07 14.12 -4.34
N LYS A 114 -21.05 15.43 -4.10
CA LYS A 114 -20.98 16.48 -5.12
C LYS A 114 -19.61 17.17 -5.17
N GLY A 115 -18.68 16.77 -4.30
CA GLY A 115 -17.30 17.16 -4.41
C GLY A 115 -16.71 16.68 -5.74
N ILE A 116 -15.85 17.47 -6.33
CA ILE A 116 -15.24 17.13 -7.62
C ILE A 116 -13.79 16.67 -7.51
N LEU A 117 -13.25 16.60 -6.30
CA LEU A 117 -11.92 16.07 -6.03
C LEU A 117 -12.00 14.85 -5.12
N ASP A 118 -11.33 13.80 -5.49
CA ASP A 118 -11.08 12.63 -4.66
C ASP A 118 -9.62 12.59 -4.20
N TYR A 119 -9.29 11.64 -3.31
CA TYR A 119 -7.93 11.50 -2.76
C TYR A 119 -6.88 11.30 -3.86
N GLY A 120 -7.17 10.47 -4.86
CA GLY A 120 -6.23 10.17 -5.93
C GLY A 120 -5.96 11.36 -6.83
N SER A 121 -7.00 12.11 -7.21
CA SER A 121 -6.85 13.35 -7.96
C SER A 121 -6.01 14.36 -7.19
N LEU A 122 -6.26 14.51 -5.88
CA LEU A 122 -5.49 15.43 -5.01
C LEU A 122 -4.01 15.04 -4.95
N MET A 123 -3.69 13.74 -4.80
CA MET A 123 -2.30 13.25 -4.79
C MET A 123 -1.57 13.62 -6.09
N TYR A 124 -2.15 13.27 -7.23
CA TYR A 124 -1.48 13.51 -8.52
C TYR A 124 -1.42 14.98 -8.90
N ILE A 125 -2.41 15.80 -8.51
CA ILE A 125 -2.34 17.25 -8.68
C ILE A 125 -1.22 17.85 -7.82
N ALA A 126 -1.08 17.41 -6.57
CA ALA A 126 0.00 17.86 -5.71
C ALA A 126 1.38 17.45 -6.24
N LEU A 127 1.55 16.19 -6.69
CA LEU A 127 2.79 15.73 -7.33
C LEU A 127 3.15 16.54 -8.58
N GLN A 128 2.16 16.96 -9.37
CA GLN A 128 2.39 17.75 -10.58
C GLN A 128 2.65 19.24 -10.33
N ARG A 129 2.39 19.75 -9.11
CA ARG A 129 2.41 21.21 -8.83
C ARG A 129 3.31 21.62 -7.68
N CYS A 130 3.74 20.68 -6.82
CA CYS A 130 4.49 20.97 -5.59
C CYS A 130 5.91 20.37 -5.64
N THR A 131 6.81 21.00 -4.90
CA THR A 131 8.21 20.56 -4.77
C THR A 131 8.56 20.12 -3.36
N THR A 132 7.74 20.48 -2.38
CA THR A 132 7.93 20.14 -0.95
C THR A 132 6.68 19.54 -0.33
N ALA A 133 6.86 18.83 0.78
CA ALA A 133 5.76 18.21 1.51
C ALA A 133 4.76 19.27 2.03
N ARG A 134 5.25 20.39 2.55
CA ARG A 134 4.39 21.47 3.08
C ARG A 134 3.58 22.15 1.99
N GLU A 135 4.17 22.37 0.80
CA GLU A 135 3.42 22.87 -0.37
C GLU A 135 2.30 21.91 -0.75
N ALA A 136 2.58 20.59 -0.75
CA ALA A 136 1.60 19.56 -1.08
C ALA A 136 0.44 19.54 -0.08
N ILE A 137 0.71 19.54 1.23
CA ILE A 137 -0.31 19.62 2.29
C ILE A 137 -1.21 20.84 2.07
N THR A 138 -0.60 22.01 1.91
CA THR A 138 -1.33 23.27 1.73
C THR A 138 -2.18 23.27 0.45
N LEU A 139 -1.66 22.73 -0.65
CA LEU A 139 -2.38 22.65 -1.92
C LEU A 139 -3.55 21.68 -1.85
N ILE A 140 -3.34 20.48 -1.27
CA ILE A 140 -4.39 19.47 -1.08
C ILE A 140 -5.56 20.06 -0.29
N ALA A 141 -5.28 20.66 0.88
CA ALA A 141 -6.30 21.27 1.72
C ALA A 141 -7.05 22.39 0.98
N LYS A 142 -6.33 23.32 0.34
CA LYS A 142 -6.92 24.42 -0.42
C LYS A 142 -7.84 23.94 -1.53
N LEU A 143 -7.40 22.96 -2.34
CA LEU A 143 -8.20 22.47 -3.45
C LEU A 143 -9.45 21.72 -2.96
N ALA A 144 -9.32 20.92 -1.90
CA ALA A 144 -10.45 20.23 -1.30
C ALA A 144 -11.49 21.20 -0.70
N ASP A 145 -11.06 22.29 -0.10
CA ASP A 145 -11.94 23.37 0.37
C ASP A 145 -12.65 24.09 -0.78
N GLU A 146 -11.92 24.41 -1.84
CA GLU A 146 -12.45 25.16 -2.97
C GLU A 146 -13.43 24.35 -3.82
N TYR A 147 -13.10 23.08 -4.11
CA TYR A 147 -13.83 22.24 -5.09
C TYR A 147 -14.68 21.14 -4.44
N GLY A 148 -14.56 20.92 -3.12
CA GLY A 148 -15.23 19.83 -2.41
C GLY A 148 -14.50 18.49 -2.55
N TYR A 149 -14.64 17.64 -1.51
CA TYR A 149 -13.93 16.36 -1.38
C TYR A 149 -14.92 15.19 -1.38
N ALA A 150 -14.81 14.34 -2.39
CA ALA A 150 -15.78 13.28 -2.67
C ALA A 150 -15.46 11.92 -2.04
N SER A 151 -14.29 11.78 -1.41
CA SER A 151 -13.88 10.51 -0.78
C SER A 151 -14.24 10.47 0.71
N SER A 152 -14.14 9.28 1.31
CA SER A 152 -14.14 9.08 2.76
C SER A 152 -12.86 9.64 3.39
N GLY A 153 -12.65 9.38 4.69
CA GLY A 153 -11.42 9.82 5.35
C GLY A 153 -10.16 9.18 4.76
N GLU A 154 -9.07 9.95 4.75
CA GLU A 154 -7.80 9.57 4.13
C GLU A 154 -6.62 9.93 5.03
N SER A 155 -5.64 9.00 5.15
CA SER A 155 -4.30 9.28 5.66
C SER A 155 -3.34 9.30 4.49
N ILE A 156 -2.58 10.40 4.33
CA ILE A 156 -1.67 10.62 3.22
C ILE A 156 -0.26 10.77 3.75
N SER A 157 0.63 9.86 3.37
CA SER A 157 2.09 9.98 3.59
C SER A 157 2.68 10.92 2.56
N ILE A 158 3.36 11.96 2.99
CA ILE A 158 4.00 12.95 2.11
C ILE A 158 5.44 13.14 2.56
N ALA A 159 6.39 12.89 1.68
CA ALA A 159 7.81 13.10 1.97
C ALA A 159 8.53 13.81 0.84
N ASP A 160 9.50 14.63 1.20
CA ASP A 160 10.41 15.28 0.29
C ASP A 160 11.88 15.00 0.70
N LYS A 161 12.81 15.78 0.18
CA LYS A 161 14.25 15.67 0.47
C LYS A 161 14.61 15.94 1.94
N GLN A 162 13.73 16.59 2.70
CA GLN A 162 14.02 17.09 4.04
C GLN A 162 13.15 16.47 5.13
N GLU A 163 11.87 16.32 4.87
CA GLU A 163 10.89 15.93 5.90
C GLU A 163 9.87 14.92 5.38
N ALA A 164 9.21 14.25 6.33
CA ALA A 164 8.11 13.33 6.07
C ALA A 164 6.94 13.67 6.99
N TRP A 165 5.72 13.58 6.45
CA TRP A 165 4.48 13.97 7.09
C TRP A 165 3.40 12.91 6.91
N ILE A 166 2.47 12.85 7.85
CA ILE A 166 1.15 12.24 7.66
C ILE A 166 0.13 13.37 7.68
N LEU A 167 -0.69 13.46 6.64
CA LEU A 167 -1.87 14.30 6.54
C LEU A 167 -3.11 13.43 6.68
N GLU A 168 -4.01 13.75 7.61
CA GLU A 168 -5.31 13.11 7.76
C GLU A 168 -6.41 14.11 7.42
N ILE A 169 -7.31 13.71 6.51
CA ILE A 169 -8.32 14.59 5.90
C ILE A 169 -9.66 13.89 5.74
N ILE A 170 -10.74 14.61 5.97
CA ILE A 170 -12.12 14.16 5.72
C ILE A 170 -12.98 15.37 5.32
N ALA A 171 -14.03 15.16 4.51
CA ALA A 171 -14.95 16.23 4.16
C ALA A 171 -15.69 16.75 5.40
N LYS A 172 -16.08 18.01 5.39
CA LYS A 172 -17.12 18.52 6.29
C LYS A 172 -18.45 17.88 5.93
N ARG A 173 -19.33 17.65 6.94
CA ARG A 173 -20.68 17.14 6.69
C ARG A 173 -21.40 18.04 5.70
N PRO A 174 -21.83 17.56 4.52
CA PRO A 174 -22.46 18.39 3.51
C PRO A 174 -23.85 18.86 3.95
N GLU A 175 -24.13 20.13 3.68
CA GLU A 175 -25.42 20.78 3.95
C GLU A 175 -25.91 21.42 2.65
N TYR A 176 -26.95 20.82 2.04
CA TYR A 176 -27.44 21.28 0.75
C TYR A 176 -28.64 22.23 0.90
N ASN A 177 -28.60 23.36 0.18
CA ASN A 177 -29.73 24.25 0.02
C ASN A 177 -30.76 23.68 -0.99
N GLU A 178 -31.90 24.39 -1.16
CA GLU A 178 -32.94 23.99 -2.11
C GLU A 178 -32.45 23.90 -3.57
N LYS A 179 -31.38 24.60 -3.93
CA LYS A 179 -30.74 24.52 -5.25
C LYS A 179 -29.75 23.38 -5.37
N GLY A 180 -29.50 22.65 -4.27
CA GLY A 180 -28.56 21.54 -4.20
C GLY A 180 -27.08 21.99 -4.14
N GLU A 181 -26.82 23.22 -3.75
CA GLU A 181 -25.46 23.73 -3.47
C GLU A 181 -25.05 23.33 -2.05
N ASN A 182 -23.85 22.81 -1.86
CA ASN A 182 -23.32 22.48 -0.54
C ASN A 182 -22.86 23.78 0.18
N LEU A 183 -23.58 24.17 1.23
CA LEU A 183 -23.28 25.35 2.04
C LEU A 183 -22.12 25.13 3.03
N ASN A 184 -21.76 23.87 3.27
CA ASN A 184 -20.69 23.47 4.18
C ASN A 184 -19.55 22.75 3.42
N LYS A 185 -19.29 23.17 2.18
CA LYS A 185 -18.26 22.59 1.34
C LYS A 185 -16.87 22.78 1.99
N GLY A 186 -16.00 21.78 1.84
CA GLY A 186 -14.65 21.81 2.33
C GLY A 186 -14.27 20.60 3.16
N VAL A 187 -13.12 20.66 3.80
CA VAL A 187 -12.52 19.58 4.56
C VAL A 187 -12.11 20.02 5.96
N VAL A 188 -12.04 19.05 6.86
CA VAL A 188 -11.26 19.15 8.09
C VAL A 188 -10.04 18.25 7.96
N TRP A 189 -8.92 18.73 8.45
CA TRP A 189 -7.66 18.04 8.31
C TRP A 189 -6.65 18.42 9.38
N VAL A 190 -5.74 17.51 9.66
CA VAL A 190 -4.55 17.71 10.49
C VAL A 190 -3.36 17.04 9.81
N ALA A 191 -2.18 17.62 9.98
CA ALA A 191 -0.94 17.02 9.52
C ALA A 191 0.11 17.03 10.63
N ALA A 192 0.82 15.90 10.78
CA ALA A 192 1.90 15.75 11.75
C ALA A 192 3.20 15.38 11.04
N ARG A 193 4.27 16.13 11.34
CA ARG A 193 5.61 15.80 10.89
C ARG A 193 6.16 14.61 11.67
N ILE A 194 6.74 13.67 10.96
CA ILE A 194 7.45 12.56 11.60
C ILE A 194 8.87 13.05 11.94
N PRO A 195 9.28 13.04 13.21
CA PRO A 195 10.60 13.52 13.60
C PRO A 195 11.72 12.76 12.90
N ASP A 196 12.80 13.46 12.55
CA ASP A 196 13.95 12.81 11.92
C ASP A 196 14.57 11.76 12.87
N GLY A 197 14.92 10.60 12.35
CA GLY A 197 15.39 9.44 13.12
C GLY A 197 14.26 8.52 13.62
N TYR A 198 13.02 8.75 13.21
CA TYR A 198 11.87 7.91 13.57
C TYR A 198 11.25 7.21 12.38
N ILE A 199 10.49 6.17 12.66
CA ILE A 199 9.64 5.44 11.72
C ILE A 199 8.17 5.61 12.09
N SER A 200 7.30 5.59 11.09
CA SER A 200 5.85 5.67 11.26
C SER A 200 5.14 4.81 10.22
N ALA A 201 3.85 4.59 10.41
CA ALA A 201 3.02 3.88 9.46
C ALA A 201 1.55 4.26 9.65
N HIS A 202 0.74 4.04 8.60
CA HIS A 202 -0.72 4.03 8.68
C HIS A 202 -1.30 2.98 7.74
N ALA A 203 -2.44 2.44 8.11
CA ALA A 203 -3.07 1.34 7.41
C ALA A 203 -4.59 1.36 7.64
N ASN A 204 -5.31 2.20 6.89
CA ASN A 204 -6.77 2.35 6.92
C ASN A 204 -7.36 2.76 8.29
N ALA A 205 -6.63 3.51 9.06
CA ALA A 205 -7.09 4.14 10.29
C ALA A 205 -6.44 5.51 10.44
N ALA A 206 -7.19 6.51 10.89
CA ALA A 206 -6.62 7.76 11.32
C ALA A 206 -5.85 7.54 12.64
N ARG A 207 -4.66 8.13 12.76
CA ARG A 207 -3.75 7.89 13.88
C ARG A 207 -3.28 9.16 14.59
N ILE A 208 -3.48 10.36 14.00
CA ILE A 208 -3.16 11.63 14.64
C ILE A 208 -4.21 11.92 15.72
N THR A 209 -3.80 11.82 16.97
CA THR A 209 -4.64 12.15 18.13
C THR A 209 -4.56 13.63 18.43
N THR A 210 -3.94 14.02 19.54
CA THR A 210 -3.73 15.41 19.92
C THR A 210 -2.62 16.06 19.10
N ILE A 211 -2.75 17.36 18.84
CA ILE A 211 -1.78 18.18 18.12
C ILE A 211 -1.28 19.31 19.02
N ALA A 212 -0.02 19.67 18.90
CA ALA A 212 0.53 20.81 19.61
C ALA A 212 0.20 22.10 18.84
N LEU A 213 -0.78 22.85 19.33
CA LEU A 213 -1.35 24.02 18.65
C LEU A 213 -0.34 25.17 18.42
N ASN A 214 0.69 25.25 19.25
CA ASN A 214 1.72 26.28 19.19
C ASN A 214 3.02 25.80 18.52
N ASP A 215 2.97 24.69 17.77
CA ASP A 215 4.11 24.10 17.08
C ASP A 215 3.87 23.96 15.57
N PRO A 216 3.87 25.08 14.82
CA PRO A 216 3.63 25.06 13.37
C PRO A 216 4.78 24.39 12.58
N GLU A 217 5.91 24.13 13.23
CA GLU A 217 7.01 23.39 12.62
C GLU A 217 6.66 21.89 12.45
N ASN A 218 5.94 21.33 13.43
CA ASN A 218 5.65 19.90 13.47
C ASN A 218 4.16 19.58 13.24
N TYR A 219 3.26 20.57 13.30
CA TYR A 219 1.83 20.37 13.08
C TYR A 219 1.24 21.44 12.18
N MET A 220 0.38 21.03 11.27
CA MET A 220 -0.47 21.89 10.44
C MET A 220 -1.92 21.39 10.56
N TYR A 221 -2.90 22.28 10.51
CA TYR A 221 -4.31 21.89 10.60
C TYR A 221 -5.23 22.96 9.99
N ALA A 222 -6.49 22.59 9.74
CA ALA A 222 -7.48 23.52 9.20
C ALA A 222 -7.74 24.68 10.17
N GLU A 223 -7.71 25.92 9.67
CA GLU A 223 -7.91 27.12 10.51
C GLU A 223 -9.24 27.09 11.27
N ASP A 224 -10.28 26.54 10.68
CA ASP A 224 -11.62 26.44 11.24
C ASP A 224 -11.92 25.09 11.92
N LEU A 225 -10.91 24.24 12.15
CA LEU A 225 -11.07 22.89 12.73
C LEU A 225 -11.92 22.91 14.01
N PHE A 226 -11.55 23.73 14.99
CA PHE A 226 -12.23 23.77 16.29
C PHE A 226 -13.60 24.45 16.24
N GLU A 227 -13.79 25.41 15.35
CA GLU A 227 -15.09 26.02 15.09
C GLU A 227 -16.03 24.96 14.46
N TYR A 228 -15.54 24.24 13.45
CA TYR A 228 -16.30 23.21 12.78
C TYR A 228 -16.73 22.08 13.72
N VAL A 229 -15.81 21.46 14.47
CA VAL A 229 -16.17 20.31 15.34
C VAL A 229 -17.15 20.71 16.44
N ARG A 230 -17.06 21.93 16.95
CA ARG A 230 -18.02 22.48 17.93
C ARG A 230 -19.39 22.71 17.30
N ARG A 231 -19.44 23.36 16.14
CA ARG A 231 -20.69 23.60 15.39
C ARG A 231 -21.37 22.31 14.96
N ALA A 232 -20.59 21.30 14.55
CA ALA A 232 -21.08 19.99 14.14
C ALA A 232 -21.50 19.10 15.33
N GLY A 233 -21.27 19.54 16.58
CA GLY A 233 -21.58 18.77 17.78
C GLY A 233 -20.68 17.54 17.98
N LEU A 234 -19.49 17.55 17.39
CA LEU A 234 -18.54 16.43 17.45
C LEU A 234 -17.59 16.54 18.66
N TYR A 235 -17.28 17.77 19.07
CA TYR A 235 -16.40 18.06 20.20
C TYR A 235 -16.69 19.45 20.77
N ASP A 236 -16.80 19.55 22.11
CA ASP A 236 -17.06 20.81 22.83
C ASP A 236 -16.04 21.11 23.94
N GLY A 237 -15.01 20.27 24.07
CA GLY A 237 -13.92 20.42 25.03
C GLY A 237 -12.89 21.49 24.64
N VAL A 238 -11.77 21.49 25.36
CA VAL A 238 -10.64 22.41 25.09
C VAL A 238 -9.82 21.93 23.90
N PRO A 239 -9.35 22.82 23.02
CA PRO A 239 -8.62 22.45 21.81
C PRO A 239 -7.36 21.59 22.05
N GLU A 240 -6.69 21.76 23.17
CA GLU A 240 -5.48 21.05 23.55
C GLU A 240 -5.71 19.55 23.84
N GLU A 241 -6.94 19.15 24.16
CA GLU A 241 -7.35 17.77 24.44
C GLU A 241 -8.06 17.12 23.24
N PHE A 242 -8.26 17.87 22.16
CA PHE A 242 -8.93 17.35 20.97
C PHE A 242 -8.12 16.26 20.31
N SER A 243 -8.76 15.13 20.03
CA SER A 243 -8.20 14.02 19.25
C SER A 243 -8.89 13.91 17.90
N PHE A 244 -8.15 14.16 16.81
CA PHE A 244 -8.68 14.07 15.45
C PHE A 244 -9.11 12.64 15.12
N ALA A 245 -8.23 11.66 15.37
CA ALA A 245 -8.50 10.25 15.08
C ALA A 245 -9.73 9.74 15.85
N ASP A 246 -9.86 10.04 17.15
CA ASP A 246 -11.00 9.57 17.95
C ASP A 246 -12.31 10.22 17.54
N THR A 247 -12.26 11.47 17.05
CA THR A 247 -13.43 12.21 16.59
C THR A 247 -13.93 11.71 15.22
N PHE A 248 -13.02 11.51 14.26
CA PHE A 248 -13.41 11.23 12.87
C PHE A 248 -13.26 9.77 12.45
N CYS A 249 -12.48 8.98 13.18
CA CYS A 249 -12.24 7.55 12.93
C CYS A 249 -12.25 6.76 14.26
N PRO A 250 -13.39 6.73 14.98
CA PRO A 250 -13.45 6.06 16.26
C PRO A 250 -13.09 4.58 16.13
N LEU A 251 -12.27 4.10 17.08
CA LEU A 251 -11.76 2.74 17.08
C LEU A 251 -12.87 1.71 17.29
N ASP A 252 -12.84 0.66 16.50
CA ASP A 252 -13.59 -0.56 16.71
C ASP A 252 -12.66 -1.79 16.59
N PHE A 253 -13.21 -2.98 16.81
CA PHE A 253 -12.45 -4.23 16.72
C PHE A 253 -11.82 -4.42 15.33
N SER A 254 -12.53 -4.06 14.26
CA SER A 254 -12.04 -4.21 12.89
C SER A 254 -10.84 -3.29 12.60
N LEU A 255 -10.89 -2.04 13.09
CA LEU A 255 -9.76 -1.11 12.98
C LEU A 255 -8.54 -1.60 13.77
N LEU A 256 -8.74 -2.13 14.98
CA LEU A 256 -7.65 -2.64 15.81
C LEU A 256 -6.99 -3.86 15.17
N ARG A 257 -7.76 -4.88 14.82
CA ARG A 257 -7.26 -6.15 14.24
C ARG A 257 -6.84 -6.04 12.78
N GLY A 258 -7.59 -5.34 11.97
CA GLY A 258 -7.35 -5.25 10.53
C GLY A 258 -6.42 -4.11 10.12
N CYS A 259 -6.30 -3.06 10.93
CA CYS A 259 -5.57 -1.85 10.57
C CYS A 259 -4.36 -1.61 11.49
N GLU A 260 -4.59 -1.35 12.78
CA GLU A 260 -3.52 -1.06 13.74
C GLU A 260 -2.55 -2.24 13.94
N ALA A 261 -3.01 -3.50 13.79
CA ALA A 261 -2.12 -4.66 13.85
C ALA A 261 -1.02 -4.65 12.77
N ARG A 262 -1.29 -4.09 11.57
CA ARG A 262 -0.26 -3.92 10.52
C ARG A 262 0.79 -2.90 10.92
N VAL A 263 0.39 -1.81 11.55
CA VAL A 263 1.31 -0.81 12.10
C VAL A 263 2.12 -1.41 13.25
N TRP A 264 1.45 -2.15 14.13
CA TRP A 264 2.13 -2.86 15.23
C TRP A 264 3.18 -3.84 14.71
N ALA A 265 2.90 -4.60 13.67
CA ALA A 265 3.87 -5.53 13.08
C ALA A 265 5.16 -4.82 12.64
N PHE A 266 5.05 -3.65 12.00
CA PHE A 266 6.20 -2.84 11.61
C PHE A 266 6.96 -2.32 12.83
N PHE A 267 6.27 -1.76 13.81
CA PHE A 267 6.89 -1.26 15.03
C PHE A 267 7.49 -2.37 15.88
N ASN A 268 6.83 -3.52 15.98
CA ASN A 268 7.33 -4.68 16.71
C ASN A 268 8.61 -5.25 16.11
N LYS A 269 8.72 -5.24 14.78
CA LYS A 269 9.90 -5.77 14.07
C LYS A 269 11.11 -4.86 14.17
N PHE A 270 10.91 -3.54 14.20
CA PHE A 270 11.99 -2.57 14.07
C PHE A 270 12.11 -1.56 15.21
N GLY A 271 11.12 -1.40 16.06
CA GLY A 271 11.13 -0.45 17.16
C GLY A 271 12.22 -0.75 18.20
N ALA A 272 12.75 0.30 18.80
CA ALA A 272 13.76 0.19 19.88
C ALA A 272 13.14 -0.21 21.22
N GLU A 273 11.83 0.01 21.38
CA GLU A 273 11.09 -0.33 22.58
C GLU A 273 10.30 -1.63 22.38
N ASP A 274 9.99 -2.30 23.51
CA ASP A 274 9.14 -3.49 23.49
C ASP A 274 7.70 -3.12 23.08
N MET A 275 7.32 -3.49 21.88
CA MET A 275 5.99 -3.28 21.34
C MET A 275 4.98 -4.35 21.80
N GLY A 276 5.42 -5.40 22.47
CA GLY A 276 4.56 -6.39 23.12
C GLY A 276 3.61 -5.77 24.16
N ARG A 277 3.98 -4.63 24.75
CA ARG A 277 3.12 -3.86 25.66
C ARG A 277 1.83 -3.32 25.02
N TYR A 278 1.72 -3.33 23.68
CA TYR A 278 0.53 -2.91 22.93
C TYR A 278 -0.26 -4.08 22.32
N LEU A 279 0.07 -5.31 22.69
CA LEU A 279 -0.65 -6.48 22.18
C LEU A 279 -2.14 -6.48 22.55
N ASP A 280 -2.50 -6.03 23.75
CA ASP A 280 -3.89 -5.88 24.18
C ASP A 280 -4.67 -4.88 23.31
N PHE A 281 -4.01 -3.81 22.85
CA PHE A 281 -4.59 -2.84 21.92
C PHE A 281 -4.91 -3.48 20.56
N VAL A 282 -3.94 -4.15 19.93
CA VAL A 282 -4.13 -4.73 18.59
C VAL A 282 -4.94 -6.02 18.60
N ARG A 283 -5.10 -6.68 19.75
CA ARG A 283 -6.07 -7.76 19.96
C ARG A 283 -7.51 -7.25 20.01
N GLY A 284 -7.71 -5.96 20.30
CA GLY A 284 -9.00 -5.35 20.53
C GLY A 284 -9.47 -5.43 22.00
N ASP A 285 -8.60 -5.86 22.92
CA ASP A 285 -8.93 -6.06 24.34
C ASP A 285 -8.91 -4.72 25.10
N ASN A 286 -8.03 -3.80 24.72
CA ASN A 286 -7.83 -2.52 25.41
C ASN A 286 -7.61 -1.34 24.43
N PRO A 287 -8.68 -0.76 23.89
CA PRO A 287 -8.57 0.37 22.96
C PRO A 287 -7.90 1.62 23.54
N ALA A 288 -7.85 1.74 24.88
CA ALA A 288 -7.21 2.87 25.54
C ALA A 288 -5.68 2.82 25.52
N ASN A 289 -5.07 1.63 25.34
CA ASN A 289 -3.63 1.46 25.25
C ASN A 289 -3.10 1.72 23.84
N ARG A 290 -3.42 2.90 23.28
CA ARG A 290 -3.10 3.27 21.90
C ARG A 290 -1.59 3.35 21.66
N MET A 291 -1.15 2.81 20.53
CA MET A 291 0.24 2.95 20.05
C MET A 291 0.59 4.39 19.69
N PRO A 292 1.85 4.81 19.87
CA PRO A 292 2.31 6.13 19.41
C PRO A 292 2.24 6.24 17.88
N LEU A 293 2.14 7.49 17.37
CA LEU A 293 2.11 7.78 15.93
C LEU A 293 3.42 7.36 15.24
N TYR A 294 4.55 7.48 15.94
CA TYR A 294 5.89 7.10 15.46
C TYR A 294 6.73 6.51 16.59
N VAL A 295 7.72 5.70 16.24
CA VAL A 295 8.67 5.10 17.18
C VAL A 295 10.10 5.26 16.68
N LYS A 296 11.05 5.24 17.61
CA LYS A 296 12.47 5.20 17.26
C LYS A 296 12.86 3.77 16.88
N PRO A 297 13.50 3.54 15.72
CA PRO A 297 13.93 2.19 15.38
C PRO A 297 15.15 1.76 16.19
N ALA A 298 15.30 0.47 16.46
CA ALA A 298 16.44 -0.12 17.16
C ALA A 298 17.76 -0.02 16.34
N ARG A 299 17.63 0.07 15.02
CA ARG A 299 18.71 0.28 14.07
C ARG A 299 18.22 1.05 12.86
N LYS A 300 19.11 1.60 12.07
CA LYS A 300 18.75 2.18 10.77
C LYS A 300 18.22 1.10 9.81
N LEU A 301 17.20 1.42 9.04
CA LEU A 301 16.55 0.53 8.10
C LEU A 301 17.11 0.73 6.68
N SER A 302 17.38 -0.37 6.01
CA SER A 302 17.73 -0.38 4.59
C SER A 302 16.46 -0.43 3.72
N LEU A 303 16.62 -0.15 2.42
CA LEU A 303 15.57 -0.38 1.41
C LEU A 303 15.04 -1.82 1.49
N LYS A 304 15.95 -2.81 1.62
CA LYS A 304 15.58 -4.23 1.73
C LYS A 304 14.71 -4.51 2.97
N ASP A 305 15.04 -3.93 4.12
CA ASP A 305 14.23 -4.07 5.34
C ASP A 305 12.80 -3.58 5.11
N VAL A 306 12.65 -2.43 4.44
CA VAL A 306 11.34 -1.81 4.17
C VAL A 306 10.57 -2.63 3.13
N ALA A 307 11.23 -3.09 2.07
CA ALA A 307 10.61 -3.95 1.06
C ALA A 307 10.15 -5.30 1.67
N ASP A 308 10.97 -5.90 2.54
CA ASP A 308 10.63 -7.14 3.23
C ASP A 308 9.45 -6.95 4.20
N MET A 309 9.35 -5.78 4.83
CA MET A 309 8.20 -5.48 5.68
C MET A 309 6.89 -5.35 4.91
N MET A 310 6.94 -4.84 3.67
CA MET A 310 5.75 -4.82 2.80
C MET A 310 5.27 -6.23 2.39
N ARG A 311 6.05 -7.27 2.67
CA ARG A 311 5.77 -8.68 2.39
C ARG A 311 5.34 -9.47 3.63
N ASP A 312 5.15 -8.80 4.76
CA ASP A 312 4.88 -9.41 6.06
C ASP A 312 3.47 -9.99 6.16
N HIS A 313 3.35 -11.17 6.80
CA HIS A 313 2.10 -11.84 7.17
C HIS A 313 2.07 -12.17 8.67
N TYR A 314 2.70 -11.33 9.47
CA TYR A 314 2.85 -11.49 10.93
C TYR A 314 3.74 -12.66 11.34
N GLU A 315 4.63 -13.16 10.46
CA GLU A 315 5.47 -14.31 10.73
C GLU A 315 6.27 -14.17 12.03
N GLY A 316 6.22 -15.22 12.86
CA GLY A 316 6.89 -15.28 14.15
C GLY A 316 6.17 -14.54 15.29
N THR A 317 4.95 -14.04 15.06
CA THR A 317 4.09 -13.44 16.08
C THR A 317 2.89 -14.34 16.40
N GLU A 318 2.06 -13.96 17.37
CA GLU A 318 0.82 -14.69 17.63
C GLU A 318 -0.22 -14.57 16.52
N PHE A 319 -0.06 -13.59 15.62
CA PHE A 319 -0.93 -13.39 14.46
C PHE A 319 -0.43 -14.07 13.18
N ASP A 320 0.61 -14.91 13.28
CA ASP A 320 1.25 -15.60 12.16
C ASP A 320 0.26 -16.35 11.29
N MET A 321 -0.03 -15.79 10.12
CA MET A 321 -1.02 -16.32 9.18
C MET A 321 -0.55 -17.58 8.46
N THR A 322 0.70 -18.01 8.64
CA THR A 322 1.23 -19.27 8.09
C THR A 322 1.00 -20.45 9.02
N GLN A 323 0.56 -20.23 10.27
CA GLN A 323 0.51 -21.23 11.33
C GLN A 323 -0.90 -21.59 11.81
N ASP A 324 -1.92 -20.82 11.45
CA ASP A 324 -3.30 -21.06 11.86
C ASP A 324 -4.04 -22.08 10.95
N PRO A 325 -5.24 -22.54 11.28
CA PRO A 325 -6.01 -23.47 10.45
C PRO A 325 -6.29 -22.94 9.03
N GLY A 326 -6.38 -21.63 8.83
CA GLY A 326 -6.60 -21.00 7.53
C GLY A 326 -5.42 -21.15 6.58
N ALA A 327 -4.21 -21.42 7.08
CA ALA A 327 -3.02 -21.67 6.30
C ALA A 327 -3.05 -23.04 5.57
N GLY A 328 -3.92 -23.94 5.99
CA GLY A 328 -4.05 -25.27 5.39
C GLY A 328 -2.76 -26.09 5.48
N GLY A 329 -2.59 -27.01 4.54
CA GLY A 329 -1.48 -27.97 4.53
C GLY A 329 -0.18 -27.47 3.93
N HIS A 330 -0.12 -26.21 3.47
CA HIS A 330 1.02 -25.64 2.74
C HIS A 330 1.38 -24.23 3.20
N SER A 331 1.07 -23.89 4.46
CA SER A 331 1.39 -22.60 5.11
C SER A 331 0.97 -21.37 4.30
N LEU A 332 -0.22 -21.43 3.68
CA LEU A 332 -0.75 -20.32 2.87
C LEU A 332 -1.12 -19.12 3.76
N PRO A 333 -0.46 -17.95 3.64
CA PRO A 333 -0.69 -16.84 4.54
C PRO A 333 -1.88 -15.95 4.14
N TYR A 334 -2.62 -16.32 3.11
CA TYR A 334 -3.73 -15.53 2.57
C TYR A 334 -5.07 -15.98 3.10
N ARG A 335 -6.00 -15.02 3.22
CA ARG A 335 -7.39 -15.28 3.59
C ARG A 335 -8.31 -14.79 2.48
N TRP A 336 -9.24 -15.65 2.08
CA TRP A 336 -10.23 -15.33 1.05
C TRP A 336 -11.39 -14.55 1.65
N ARG A 337 -11.92 -13.61 0.90
CA ARG A 337 -13.08 -12.82 1.32
C ARG A 337 -14.36 -13.65 1.34
N PRO A 338 -15.30 -13.38 2.26
CA PRO A 338 -15.27 -12.29 3.25
C PRO A 338 -14.31 -12.59 4.41
N MET A 339 -13.73 -11.54 4.99
CA MET A 339 -12.81 -11.68 6.14
C MET A 339 -13.56 -12.01 7.43
N GLY A 340 -14.79 -11.52 7.58
CA GLY A 340 -15.65 -11.85 8.71
C GLY A 340 -16.60 -12.99 8.37
N PHE A 341 -16.91 -13.83 9.35
CA PHE A 341 -17.87 -14.93 9.25
C PHE A 341 -18.55 -15.18 10.60
N GLU A 342 -19.60 -15.98 10.61
CA GLU A 342 -20.37 -16.33 11.81
C GLU A 342 -20.45 -17.84 11.95
N VAL A 343 -20.26 -18.34 13.19
CA VAL A 343 -20.46 -19.75 13.55
C VAL A 343 -21.26 -19.80 14.83
N ASP A 344 -22.37 -20.49 14.82
CA ASP A 344 -23.27 -20.71 15.97
C ASP A 344 -23.70 -19.38 16.65
N GLY A 345 -23.86 -18.30 15.87
CA GLY A 345 -24.26 -16.98 16.37
C GLY A 345 -23.12 -16.10 16.85
N GLU A 346 -21.90 -16.62 16.91
CA GLU A 346 -20.69 -15.88 17.26
C GLU A 346 -19.97 -15.36 16.03
N LYS A 347 -19.52 -14.10 16.08
CA LYS A 347 -18.82 -13.42 14.99
C LYS A 347 -17.32 -13.59 15.10
N TYR A 348 -16.71 -13.92 13.99
CA TYR A 348 -15.26 -14.09 13.83
C TYR A 348 -14.74 -13.16 12.73
N SER A 349 -13.50 -12.72 12.87
CA SER A 349 -12.77 -11.97 11.84
C SER A 349 -11.38 -12.54 11.68
N GLN A 350 -10.96 -12.71 10.44
CA GLN A 350 -9.60 -13.14 10.11
C GLN A 350 -8.61 -11.99 10.19
N GLU A 351 -7.34 -12.30 10.37
CA GLU A 351 -6.24 -11.35 10.29
C GLU A 351 -6.13 -10.74 8.89
N ARG A 352 -5.64 -9.50 8.84
CA ARG A 352 -5.34 -8.76 7.62
C ARG A 352 -3.87 -8.33 7.66
N ALA A 353 -3.01 -9.05 6.96
CA ALA A 353 -1.58 -8.77 6.89
C ALA A 353 -1.25 -7.54 6.03
N ILE A 354 0.00 -7.10 6.05
CA ILE A 354 0.53 -6.06 5.15
C ILE A 354 0.49 -6.57 3.72
N ALA A 355 1.12 -7.72 3.43
CA ALA A 355 1.01 -8.34 2.11
C ALA A 355 -0.34 -9.04 1.92
N THR A 356 -0.92 -8.90 0.74
CA THR A 356 -2.22 -9.50 0.39
C THR A 356 -2.35 -9.75 -1.10
N GLN A 357 -3.11 -10.79 -1.44
CA GLN A 357 -3.40 -11.18 -2.81
C GLN A 357 -4.24 -10.16 -3.62
N GLN A 358 -4.79 -9.15 -2.97
CA GLN A 358 -5.62 -8.13 -3.63
C GLN A 358 -4.83 -6.84 -4.00
N THR A 359 -3.53 -6.83 -3.83
CA THR A 359 -2.69 -5.68 -4.18
C THR A 359 -2.69 -5.47 -5.70
N GLY A 360 -3.01 -4.26 -6.16
CA GLY A 360 -2.85 -3.90 -7.56
C GLY A 360 -1.40 -3.56 -7.88
N PHE A 361 -0.84 -2.63 -7.10
CA PHE A 361 0.58 -2.27 -7.15
C PHE A 361 1.09 -1.87 -5.77
N TRP A 362 2.40 -1.89 -5.62
CA TRP A 362 3.06 -1.45 -4.40
C TRP A 362 4.43 -0.86 -4.73
N PHE A 363 4.99 -0.11 -3.81
CA PHE A 363 6.33 0.46 -4.01
C PHE A 363 7.04 0.78 -2.70
N VAL A 364 8.35 0.97 -2.81
CA VAL A 364 9.18 1.71 -1.87
C VAL A 364 9.78 2.88 -2.64
N ALA A 365 9.46 4.12 -2.29
CA ALA A 365 10.02 5.31 -2.92
C ALA A 365 11.06 5.95 -2.00
N GLN A 366 12.19 6.38 -2.58
CA GLN A 366 13.30 7.03 -1.88
C GLN A 366 13.46 8.46 -2.37
N SER A 367 13.53 9.40 -1.42
CA SER A 367 13.96 10.78 -1.65
C SER A 367 15.36 10.97 -1.04
N ARG A 368 16.36 11.05 -1.90
CA ARG A 368 17.79 11.09 -1.54
C ARG A 368 18.33 12.50 -1.74
N GLY A 369 18.03 13.38 -0.76
CA GLY A 369 18.25 14.82 -0.85
C GLY A 369 19.71 15.28 -1.02
N TRP A 370 20.68 14.40 -0.88
CA TRP A 370 22.10 14.68 -1.16
C TRP A 370 22.50 14.52 -2.64
N LEU A 371 21.60 13.98 -3.46
CA LEU A 371 21.81 13.81 -4.90
C LEU A 371 21.02 14.87 -5.70
N PRO A 372 21.48 15.22 -6.90
CA PRO A 372 20.70 16.08 -7.79
C PRO A 372 19.32 15.52 -8.09
N ASP A 373 18.31 16.36 -8.29
CA ASP A 373 16.91 15.95 -8.50
C ASP A 373 16.73 14.82 -9.52
N PRO A 374 17.38 14.80 -10.69
CA PRO A 374 17.21 13.70 -11.64
C PRO A 374 17.71 12.34 -11.13
N VAL A 375 18.64 12.34 -10.17
CA VAL A 375 19.27 11.12 -9.64
C VAL A 375 18.70 10.73 -8.29
N GLY A 376 18.29 11.70 -7.47
CA GLY A 376 17.96 11.49 -6.07
C GLY A 376 16.65 10.74 -5.83
N GLY A 377 15.66 10.87 -6.71
CA GLY A 377 14.37 10.19 -6.56
C GLY A 377 14.32 8.87 -7.30
N VAL A 378 14.03 7.78 -6.58
CA VAL A 378 13.80 6.45 -7.16
C VAL A 378 12.56 5.83 -6.55
N ILE A 379 11.67 5.32 -7.40
CA ILE A 379 10.57 4.46 -6.99
C ILE A 379 10.93 3.01 -7.36
N TRP A 380 10.96 2.15 -6.36
CA TRP A 380 11.06 0.71 -6.50
C TRP A 380 9.65 0.17 -6.61
N PHE A 381 9.23 -0.16 -7.81
CA PHE A 381 7.84 -0.42 -8.16
C PHE A 381 7.59 -1.90 -8.42
N GLY A 382 6.53 -2.44 -7.84
CA GLY A 382 6.02 -3.80 -8.03
C GLY A 382 4.52 -3.80 -8.31
N VAL A 383 4.04 -4.86 -8.90
CA VAL A 383 2.61 -5.08 -9.19
C VAL A 383 2.16 -6.38 -8.55
N ASP A 384 0.85 -6.49 -8.26
CA ASP A 384 0.25 -7.65 -7.62
C ASP A 384 0.77 -7.88 -6.19
N ASP A 385 0.58 -9.05 -5.63
CA ASP A 385 0.95 -9.47 -4.29
C ASP A 385 2.44 -9.23 -3.95
N ALA A 386 2.71 -8.35 -2.99
CA ALA A 386 4.06 -7.95 -2.62
C ALA A 386 4.96 -9.13 -2.22
N ALA A 387 4.41 -10.19 -1.59
CA ALA A 387 5.20 -11.33 -1.11
C ALA A 387 5.81 -12.16 -2.25
N THR A 388 5.21 -12.11 -3.43
CA THR A 388 5.65 -12.86 -4.62
C THR A 388 6.09 -11.94 -5.77
N SER A 389 6.03 -10.63 -5.58
CA SER A 389 6.32 -9.60 -6.58
C SER A 389 7.73 -9.02 -6.40
N PRO A 390 8.53 -8.91 -7.48
CA PRO A 390 9.81 -8.22 -7.48
C PRO A 390 9.64 -6.72 -7.64
N LEU A 391 10.60 -5.95 -7.15
CA LEU A 391 10.68 -4.51 -7.35
C LEU A 391 11.56 -4.14 -8.54
N THR A 392 11.10 -3.20 -9.35
CA THR A 392 11.85 -2.57 -10.43
C THR A 392 12.22 -1.14 -10.06
N PRO A 393 13.49 -0.73 -10.10
CA PRO A 393 13.87 0.65 -9.85
C PRO A 393 13.54 1.54 -11.06
N VAL A 394 12.78 2.61 -10.82
CA VAL A 394 12.47 3.63 -11.83
C VAL A 394 12.81 5.01 -11.27
N TYR A 395 13.61 5.79 -12.00
CA TYR A 395 14.00 7.12 -11.57
C TYR A 395 12.86 8.13 -11.77
N CYS A 396 12.69 9.04 -10.82
CA CYS A 396 11.64 10.07 -10.86
C CYS A 396 11.73 11.01 -12.09
N CYS A 397 12.90 11.12 -12.67
CA CYS A 397 13.15 11.92 -13.88
C CYS A 397 12.86 11.17 -15.20
N ALA A 398 12.47 9.90 -15.15
CA ALA A 398 12.21 9.11 -16.35
C ALA A 398 11.11 9.77 -17.20
N THR A 399 11.37 9.93 -18.49
CA THR A 399 10.45 10.58 -19.44
C THR A 399 9.57 9.59 -20.19
N GLU A 400 9.79 8.31 -19.97
CA GLU A 400 8.99 7.18 -20.46
C GLU A 400 9.11 6.01 -19.49
N VAL A 401 8.18 5.08 -19.52
CA VAL A 401 8.16 3.85 -18.75
C VAL A 401 8.05 2.65 -19.67
N SER A 402 8.49 1.47 -19.21
CA SER A 402 8.37 0.24 -20.00
C SER A 402 6.92 -0.06 -20.36
N ASP A 403 6.68 -0.53 -21.57
CA ASP A 403 5.37 -0.97 -22.04
C ASP A 403 4.77 -2.07 -21.15
N HIS A 404 5.61 -2.89 -20.50
CA HIS A 404 5.14 -3.94 -19.62
C HIS A 404 4.46 -3.43 -18.34
N TYR A 405 4.74 -2.19 -17.93
CA TYR A 405 4.11 -1.51 -16.80
C TYR A 405 3.17 -0.37 -17.22
N ALA A 406 3.12 -0.01 -18.51
CA ALA A 406 2.37 1.15 -18.96
C ALA A 406 0.85 0.98 -18.86
N PHE A 407 0.15 2.09 -18.66
CA PHE A 407 -1.30 2.14 -18.77
C PHE A 407 -1.78 1.65 -20.14
N GLY A 408 -2.90 0.92 -20.18
CA GLY A 408 -3.49 0.42 -21.43
C GLY A 408 -2.99 -0.96 -21.86
N GLN A 409 -2.04 -1.56 -21.15
CA GLN A 409 -1.53 -2.91 -21.43
C GLN A 409 -2.31 -4.00 -20.68
N GLY A 410 -3.63 -4.06 -20.90
CA GLY A 410 -4.56 -4.92 -20.19
C GLY A 410 -5.31 -4.19 -19.08
N ASN A 411 -6.22 -4.89 -18.40
CA ASN A 411 -7.00 -4.38 -17.28
C ASN A 411 -7.55 -5.57 -16.45
N MET A 412 -8.33 -5.29 -15.41
CA MET A 412 -8.86 -6.35 -14.51
C MET A 412 -9.87 -7.30 -15.18
N VAL A 413 -10.40 -6.97 -16.34
CA VAL A 413 -11.37 -7.80 -17.08
C VAL A 413 -10.81 -8.32 -18.40
N GLN A 414 -9.58 -7.97 -18.74
CA GLN A 414 -8.93 -8.38 -19.99
C GLN A 414 -7.45 -8.71 -19.77
N TYR A 415 -7.12 -10.00 -19.95
CA TYR A 415 -5.74 -10.49 -19.92
C TYR A 415 -4.90 -9.88 -21.06
N SER A 416 -3.64 -9.59 -20.75
CA SER A 416 -2.63 -9.21 -21.72
C SER A 416 -1.33 -9.99 -21.52
N PRO A 417 -0.79 -10.64 -22.57
CA PRO A 417 0.44 -11.43 -22.45
C PRO A 417 1.72 -10.60 -22.31
N ILE A 418 1.65 -9.29 -22.48
CA ILE A 418 2.78 -8.36 -22.33
C ILE A 418 2.72 -7.57 -21.02
N SER A 419 1.66 -7.75 -20.24
CA SER A 419 1.49 -7.05 -18.97
C SER A 419 2.29 -7.71 -17.85
N MET A 420 3.11 -6.92 -17.15
CA MET A 420 3.81 -7.39 -15.95
C MET A 420 2.82 -7.78 -14.85
N PHE A 421 1.70 -7.07 -14.68
CA PHE A 421 0.67 -7.40 -13.69
C PHE A 421 0.16 -8.83 -13.86
N TRP A 422 -0.27 -9.20 -15.07
CA TRP A 422 -0.79 -10.55 -15.32
C TRP A 422 0.29 -11.62 -15.21
N LEU A 423 1.52 -11.31 -15.57
CA LEU A 423 2.64 -12.24 -15.46
C LEU A 423 3.01 -12.51 -13.99
N VAL A 424 3.09 -11.47 -13.17
CA VAL A 424 3.35 -11.59 -11.72
C VAL A 424 2.20 -12.34 -11.04
N ASN A 425 0.94 -12.01 -11.38
CA ASN A 425 -0.22 -12.70 -10.84
C ASN A 425 -0.22 -14.22 -11.17
N ARG A 426 0.21 -14.62 -12.37
CA ARG A 426 0.36 -16.04 -12.70
C ARG A 426 1.38 -16.76 -11.82
N VAL A 427 2.53 -16.12 -11.56
CA VAL A 427 3.54 -16.65 -10.63
C VAL A 427 2.98 -16.74 -9.22
N ALA A 428 2.25 -15.72 -8.75
CA ALA A 428 1.57 -15.73 -7.46
C ALA A 428 0.58 -16.90 -7.33
N GLN A 429 -0.21 -17.21 -8.38
CA GLN A 429 -1.13 -18.35 -8.38
C GLN A 429 -0.41 -19.69 -8.16
N PHE A 430 0.79 -19.88 -8.69
CA PHE A 430 1.60 -21.08 -8.37
C PHE A 430 2.01 -21.10 -6.90
N CYS A 431 2.38 -19.95 -6.33
CA CYS A 431 2.71 -19.84 -4.91
C CYS A 431 1.52 -20.20 -4.01
N TYR A 432 0.30 -19.78 -4.36
CA TYR A 432 -0.91 -20.06 -3.59
C TYR A 432 -1.26 -21.56 -3.53
N LEU A 433 -0.86 -22.34 -4.51
CA LEU A 433 -1.06 -23.78 -4.48
C LEU A 433 -0.19 -24.47 -3.43
N ARG A 434 1.01 -23.92 -3.14
CA ARG A 434 1.97 -24.58 -2.24
C ARG A 434 3.01 -23.57 -1.73
N TYR A 435 2.53 -22.63 -0.88
CA TYR A 435 3.29 -21.45 -0.48
C TYR A 435 4.63 -21.76 0.18
N ASN A 436 4.68 -22.74 1.09
CA ASN A 436 5.90 -23.18 1.78
C ASN A 436 7.01 -23.73 0.87
N GLN A 437 6.72 -24.01 -0.38
CA GLN A 437 7.70 -24.52 -1.37
C GLN A 437 7.87 -23.53 -2.52
N VAL A 438 6.80 -23.28 -3.28
CA VAL A 438 6.86 -22.42 -4.47
C VAL A 438 7.11 -20.97 -4.05
N GLY A 439 6.43 -20.50 -3.00
CA GLY A 439 6.65 -19.15 -2.46
C GLY A 439 8.09 -18.92 -1.99
N THR A 440 8.68 -19.91 -1.32
CA THR A 440 10.09 -19.85 -0.87
C THR A 440 11.06 -19.78 -2.06
N GLU A 441 10.81 -20.56 -3.13
CA GLU A 441 11.64 -20.53 -4.33
C GLU A 441 11.51 -19.21 -5.09
N VAL A 442 10.28 -18.73 -5.29
CA VAL A 442 10.03 -17.42 -5.92
C VAL A 442 10.67 -16.30 -5.10
N ARG A 443 10.58 -16.35 -3.77
CA ARG A 443 11.22 -15.38 -2.89
C ARG A 443 12.73 -15.33 -3.08
N SER A 444 13.39 -16.46 -3.25
CA SER A 444 14.84 -16.51 -3.52
C SER A 444 15.20 -15.81 -4.83
N VAL A 445 14.34 -15.93 -5.86
CA VAL A 445 14.53 -15.24 -7.15
C VAL A 445 14.29 -13.73 -7.00
N VAL A 446 13.27 -13.33 -6.22
CA VAL A 446 13.00 -11.91 -5.88
C VAL A 446 14.21 -11.30 -5.18
N ASP A 447 14.72 -11.94 -4.12
CA ASP A 447 15.84 -11.44 -3.33
C ASP A 447 17.11 -11.27 -4.18
N ALA A 448 17.43 -12.26 -5.02
CA ALA A 448 18.58 -12.19 -5.92
C ALA A 448 18.44 -11.05 -6.95
N HIS A 449 17.24 -10.86 -7.52
CA HIS A 449 16.98 -9.77 -8.45
C HIS A 449 17.12 -8.40 -7.79
N GLU A 450 16.53 -8.21 -6.61
CA GLU A 450 16.56 -6.92 -5.92
C GLU A 450 17.97 -6.55 -5.46
N MET A 451 18.75 -7.51 -4.99
CA MET A 451 20.17 -7.28 -4.67
C MET A 451 20.98 -6.82 -5.89
N GLU A 452 20.79 -7.50 -7.05
CA GLU A 452 21.40 -7.10 -8.32
C GLU A 452 21.00 -5.67 -8.70
N MET A 453 19.68 -5.34 -8.58
CA MET A 453 19.20 -4.00 -8.93
C MET A 453 19.71 -2.91 -7.99
N MET A 454 19.90 -3.19 -6.69
CA MET A 454 20.51 -2.22 -5.76
C MET A 454 21.94 -1.88 -6.16
N GLU A 455 22.75 -2.87 -6.57
CA GLU A 455 24.11 -2.64 -7.08
C GLU A 455 24.10 -1.84 -8.39
N ARG A 456 23.19 -2.17 -9.31
CA ARG A 456 23.03 -1.48 -10.59
C ARG A 456 22.57 -0.02 -10.41
N VAL A 457 21.66 0.26 -9.45
CA VAL A 457 21.24 1.62 -9.10
C VAL A 457 22.41 2.41 -8.55
N ALA A 458 23.22 1.85 -7.65
CA ALA A 458 24.41 2.53 -7.11
C ALA A 458 25.40 2.89 -8.23
N ALA A 459 25.61 2.00 -9.19
CA ALA A 459 26.47 2.27 -10.36
C ALA A 459 25.85 3.33 -11.28
N ALA A 460 24.54 3.29 -11.51
CA ALA A 460 23.81 4.27 -12.34
C ALA A 460 23.83 5.66 -11.70
N ASP A 461 23.68 5.76 -10.38
CA ASP A 461 23.80 7.02 -9.62
C ASP A 461 25.18 7.67 -9.81
N ALA A 462 26.25 6.90 -9.67
CA ALA A 462 27.61 7.39 -9.86
C ALA A 462 27.84 7.91 -11.28
N MET A 463 27.35 7.19 -12.29
CA MET A 463 27.44 7.59 -13.69
C MET A 463 26.63 8.85 -13.98
N ALA A 464 25.38 8.89 -13.52
CA ALA A 464 24.44 9.99 -13.80
C ALA A 464 24.86 11.29 -13.12
N THR A 465 25.39 11.21 -11.88
CA THR A 465 25.88 12.37 -11.12
C THR A 465 27.03 13.09 -11.85
N ALA A 466 27.85 12.37 -12.61
CA ALA A 466 28.94 12.92 -13.42
C ALA A 466 28.46 13.53 -14.75
N MET A 467 27.18 13.41 -15.09
CA MET A 467 26.61 13.90 -16.36
C MET A 467 25.98 15.28 -16.21
N SER A 468 25.81 16.00 -17.36
CA SER A 468 24.91 17.14 -17.35
C SER A 468 23.44 16.69 -17.13
N PRO A 469 22.57 17.52 -16.52
CA PRO A 469 21.20 17.12 -16.18
C PRO A 469 20.42 16.46 -17.33
N ARG A 470 20.50 17.03 -18.53
CA ARG A 470 19.82 16.48 -19.72
C ARG A 470 20.35 15.09 -20.10
N LYS A 471 21.66 14.86 -19.97
CA LYS A 471 22.28 13.54 -20.27
C LYS A 471 21.91 12.54 -19.19
N ALA A 472 21.91 12.96 -17.91
CA ALA A 472 21.50 12.13 -16.79
C ALA A 472 20.06 11.64 -16.95
N VAL A 473 19.10 12.54 -17.25
CA VAL A 473 17.70 12.18 -17.51
C VAL A 473 17.60 11.12 -18.62
N LYS A 474 18.26 11.33 -19.75
CA LYS A 474 18.22 10.35 -20.87
C LYS A 474 18.82 9.00 -20.47
N TYR A 475 19.91 9.01 -19.74
CA TYR A 475 20.58 7.79 -19.27
C TYR A 475 19.71 7.02 -18.27
N LEU A 476 19.16 7.72 -17.26
CA LEU A 476 18.34 7.12 -16.20
C LEU A 476 16.96 6.67 -16.71
N THR A 477 16.38 7.35 -17.69
CA THR A 477 15.18 6.88 -18.41
C THR A 477 15.44 5.53 -19.06
N ARG A 478 16.52 5.45 -19.85
CA ARG A 478 16.88 4.19 -20.52
C ARG A 478 17.15 3.07 -19.51
N PHE A 479 17.90 3.36 -18.44
CA PHE A 479 18.16 2.40 -17.36
C PHE A 479 16.85 1.86 -16.75
N SER A 480 15.89 2.74 -16.47
CA SER A 480 14.60 2.36 -15.87
C SER A 480 13.77 1.46 -16.79
N VAL A 481 13.74 1.77 -18.08
CA VAL A 481 13.02 0.95 -19.09
C VAL A 481 13.69 -0.40 -19.26
N GLU A 482 15.02 -0.42 -19.46
CA GLU A 482 15.79 -1.66 -19.64
C GLU A 482 15.66 -2.59 -18.41
N ALA A 483 15.72 -2.06 -17.19
CA ALA A 483 15.53 -2.86 -15.97
C ALA A 483 14.14 -3.52 -15.89
N ALA A 484 13.10 -2.81 -16.30
CA ALA A 484 11.74 -3.34 -16.35
C ALA A 484 11.58 -4.41 -17.44
N ASP A 485 12.12 -4.17 -18.64
CA ASP A 485 12.04 -5.12 -19.76
C ASP A 485 12.81 -6.41 -19.46
N GLU A 486 14.02 -6.30 -18.89
CA GLU A 486 14.82 -7.46 -18.47
C GLU A 486 14.07 -8.29 -17.41
N LEU A 487 13.45 -7.62 -16.44
CA LEU A 487 12.65 -8.29 -15.42
C LEU A 487 11.46 -9.03 -16.02
N PHE A 488 10.76 -8.44 -16.99
CA PHE A 488 9.62 -9.09 -17.64
C PHE A 488 10.04 -10.44 -18.26
N TYR A 489 11.13 -10.49 -19.01
CA TYR A 489 11.60 -11.74 -19.61
C TYR A 489 12.13 -12.74 -18.58
N LYS A 490 12.80 -12.27 -17.52
CA LYS A 490 13.21 -13.11 -16.39
C LYS A 490 12.01 -13.77 -15.71
N TRP A 491 10.94 -12.98 -15.47
CA TRP A 491 9.71 -13.45 -14.84
C TRP A 491 8.92 -14.41 -15.74
N LYS A 492 8.91 -14.16 -17.04
CA LYS A 492 8.32 -15.09 -18.01
C LYS A 492 9.01 -16.46 -17.98
N SER A 493 10.33 -16.48 -17.95
CA SER A 493 11.09 -17.71 -17.83
C SER A 493 10.82 -18.43 -16.50
N LEU A 494 10.64 -17.68 -15.41
CA LEU A 494 10.26 -18.23 -14.11
C LEU A 494 8.86 -18.86 -14.14
N ASP A 495 7.87 -18.22 -14.74
CA ASP A 495 6.51 -18.74 -14.91
C ASP A 495 6.51 -20.09 -15.64
N GLU A 496 7.22 -20.17 -16.78
CA GLU A 496 7.38 -21.40 -17.56
C GLU A 496 8.09 -22.50 -16.76
N TYR A 497 9.14 -22.16 -16.03
CA TYR A 497 9.88 -23.07 -15.17
C TYR A 497 9.02 -23.63 -14.03
N LEU A 498 8.26 -22.78 -13.32
CA LEU A 498 7.38 -23.20 -12.24
C LEU A 498 6.28 -24.14 -12.73
N LEU A 499 5.70 -23.87 -13.91
CA LEU A 499 4.72 -24.74 -14.54
C LEU A 499 5.28 -26.14 -14.78
N VAL A 500 6.50 -26.24 -15.32
CA VAL A 500 7.13 -27.55 -15.59
C VAL A 500 7.48 -28.25 -14.29
N LYS A 501 8.06 -27.55 -13.31
CA LYS A 501 8.55 -28.14 -12.06
C LYS A 501 7.45 -28.69 -11.17
N TYR A 502 6.33 -27.96 -11.07
CA TYR A 502 5.28 -28.17 -10.06
C TYR A 502 3.94 -28.64 -10.65
N ILE A 503 3.93 -29.06 -11.90
CA ILE A 503 2.71 -29.55 -12.55
C ILE A 503 2.02 -30.64 -11.70
N ASP A 504 0.70 -30.60 -11.59
CA ASP A 504 -0.15 -31.59 -10.90
C ASP A 504 0.24 -31.81 -9.42
N GLY A 505 0.88 -30.83 -8.78
CA GLY A 505 1.24 -30.90 -7.36
C GLY A 505 2.41 -31.83 -7.02
N ASN A 506 3.12 -32.37 -8.01
CA ASN A 506 4.40 -33.04 -7.79
C ASN A 506 5.58 -32.05 -7.88
N THR A 507 6.77 -32.50 -7.50
CA THR A 507 8.00 -31.69 -7.62
C THR A 507 9.03 -32.47 -8.42
N LYS A 508 9.37 -32.00 -9.63
CA LYS A 508 10.42 -32.64 -10.43
C LYS A 508 11.79 -32.43 -9.79
N GLN A 509 12.60 -33.50 -9.77
CA GLN A 509 13.97 -33.47 -9.29
C GLN A 509 14.88 -32.72 -10.27
N GLN A 510 15.90 -32.06 -9.74
CA GLN A 510 16.88 -31.31 -10.52
C GLN A 510 18.30 -31.85 -10.30
N ASN A 511 19.13 -31.63 -11.28
CA ASN A 511 20.58 -31.78 -11.22
C ASN A 511 21.19 -30.50 -10.56
N PRO A 512 22.46 -30.53 -10.13
CA PRO A 512 23.14 -29.37 -9.56
C PRO A 512 23.20 -28.15 -10.51
N ASP A 513 23.13 -28.35 -11.81
CA ASP A 513 23.11 -27.31 -12.84
C ASP A 513 21.72 -26.71 -13.11
N GLY A 514 20.69 -27.18 -12.36
CA GLY A 514 19.31 -26.70 -12.50
C GLY A 514 18.47 -27.42 -13.56
N SER A 515 19.06 -28.28 -14.41
CA SER A 515 18.33 -29.09 -15.36
C SER A 515 17.47 -30.15 -14.66
N PHE A 516 16.34 -30.54 -15.26
CA PHE A 516 15.51 -31.61 -14.69
C PHE A 516 16.15 -32.99 -14.87
N LYS A 517 16.11 -33.80 -13.82
CA LYS A 517 16.56 -35.20 -13.90
C LYS A 517 15.61 -36.01 -14.76
N THR A 518 16.17 -36.79 -15.69
CA THR A 518 15.44 -37.75 -16.51
C THR A 518 15.45 -39.14 -15.88
N ASN A 519 14.64 -40.03 -16.41
CA ASN A 519 14.59 -41.44 -15.97
C ASN A 519 15.83 -42.25 -16.33
N GLY A 520 16.82 -41.67 -17.04
CA GLY A 520 18.04 -42.32 -17.50
C GLY A 520 17.91 -43.17 -18.78
N TYR A 521 16.70 -43.27 -19.33
CA TYR A 521 16.42 -44.04 -20.57
C TYR A 521 15.95 -43.12 -21.70
N ASN A 522 15.32 -42.01 -21.38
CA ASN A 522 14.77 -41.05 -22.33
C ASN A 522 14.84 -39.65 -21.75
N ASP A 523 15.45 -38.73 -22.49
CA ASP A 523 15.68 -37.34 -22.05
C ASP A 523 14.40 -36.50 -21.93
N PHE A 524 13.28 -36.94 -22.46
CA PHE A 524 11.97 -36.28 -22.37
C PHE A 524 11.08 -36.82 -21.26
N VAL A 525 11.54 -37.85 -20.52
CA VAL A 525 10.80 -38.47 -19.42
C VAL A 525 11.51 -38.17 -18.11
N PRO A 526 10.85 -37.46 -17.16
CA PRO A 526 11.48 -37.08 -15.89
C PRO A 526 11.76 -38.32 -15.01
N ALA A 527 12.73 -38.20 -14.12
CA ALA A 527 12.87 -39.12 -12.99
C ALA A 527 11.59 -39.10 -12.13
N LYS A 528 11.41 -40.15 -11.29
CA LYS A 528 10.25 -40.19 -10.37
C LYS A 528 10.13 -38.88 -9.59
N PRO A 529 8.99 -38.18 -9.66
CA PRO A 529 8.80 -36.93 -8.93
C PRO A 529 8.84 -37.14 -7.40
N MET A 530 9.13 -36.06 -6.68
CA MET A 530 8.96 -36.01 -5.23
C MET A 530 7.52 -35.57 -4.89
N PHE A 531 7.04 -36.08 -3.77
CA PHE A 531 5.73 -35.70 -3.21
C PHE A 531 5.95 -35.21 -1.77
N PRO A 532 6.11 -33.91 -1.56
CA PRO A 532 6.55 -33.38 -0.27
C PRO A 532 5.53 -33.50 0.86
N GLY A 533 4.25 -33.78 0.55
CA GLY A 533 3.20 -33.94 1.55
C GLY A 533 2.76 -32.60 2.16
N TYR A 534 2.15 -32.68 3.34
CA TYR A 534 1.63 -31.56 4.10
C TYR A 534 2.55 -31.16 5.26
N ASP A 535 2.40 -29.93 5.73
CA ASP A 535 3.11 -29.42 6.90
C ASP A 535 2.69 -30.13 8.18
N LYS A 536 3.63 -30.24 9.14
CA LYS A 536 3.41 -30.93 10.40
C LYS A 536 2.20 -30.41 11.18
N GLN A 537 2.01 -29.10 11.23
CA GLN A 537 0.88 -28.47 11.95
C GLN A 537 -0.48 -28.92 11.40
N PHE A 538 -0.60 -29.04 10.07
CA PHE A 538 -1.81 -29.53 9.41
C PHE A 538 -2.04 -31.02 9.69
N LEU A 539 -0.98 -31.83 9.64
CA LEU A 539 -1.04 -33.24 9.98
C LEU A 539 -1.43 -33.47 11.44
N ASP A 540 -0.89 -32.66 12.37
CA ASP A 540 -1.27 -32.69 13.78
C ASP A 540 -2.75 -32.30 13.98
N ALA A 541 -3.24 -31.28 13.26
CA ALA A 541 -4.63 -30.87 13.31
C ALA A 541 -5.58 -31.96 12.78
N ILE A 542 -5.23 -32.62 11.68
CA ILE A 542 -5.96 -33.78 11.16
C ILE A 542 -5.98 -34.90 12.21
N GLY A 543 -4.82 -35.26 12.77
CA GLY A 543 -4.72 -36.35 13.75
C GLY A 543 -5.59 -36.17 15.00
N ARG A 544 -5.82 -34.89 15.40
CA ARG A 544 -6.68 -34.53 16.56
C ARG A 544 -8.16 -34.38 16.20
N SER A 545 -8.51 -34.30 14.92
CA SER A 545 -9.88 -34.06 14.46
C SER A 545 -10.70 -35.37 14.40
N GLU A 546 -12.04 -35.22 14.51
CA GLU A 546 -12.98 -36.31 14.23
C GLU A 546 -12.83 -36.83 12.79
N TRP A 547 -12.47 -35.94 11.87
CA TRP A 547 -12.21 -36.25 10.48
C TRP A 547 -11.00 -37.18 10.31
N GLY A 548 -9.94 -36.92 11.06
CA GLY A 548 -8.72 -37.73 11.06
C GLY A 548 -8.93 -39.17 11.50
N LYS A 549 -9.92 -39.44 12.37
CA LYS A 549 -10.29 -40.80 12.77
C LYS A 549 -10.70 -41.67 11.59
N ARG A 550 -11.29 -41.07 10.52
CA ARG A 550 -11.67 -41.77 9.29
C ARG A 550 -10.48 -42.10 8.40
N LEU A 551 -9.41 -41.30 8.48
CA LEU A 551 -8.19 -41.46 7.67
C LEU A 551 -7.17 -42.40 8.32
N LYS A 552 -7.38 -42.77 9.59
CA LYS A 552 -6.47 -43.62 10.33
C LYS A 552 -6.51 -45.05 9.74
N GLU A 553 -5.35 -45.54 9.29
CA GLU A 553 -5.19 -46.96 8.88
C GLU A 553 -5.47 -47.86 10.09
N ARG A 554 -6.16 -49.01 9.82
CA ARG A 554 -6.56 -49.98 10.85
C ARG A 554 -5.62 -51.17 10.83
#